data_8a5aea19fcbb1d1e9699850556c15a56
#
_entry.id   8a5aea19fcbb1d1e9699850556c15a56
#
_cell.length_a   1.000
_cell.length_b   1.000
_cell.length_c   1.000
_cell.angle_alpha   90.00
_cell.angle_beta   90.00
_cell.angle_gamma   90.00
#
_symmetry.space_group_name_H-M   'P 1'
#
loop_
_entity.id
_entity.type
_entity.pdbx_description
1 polymer ?
#
loop_
_entity_poly.entity_id
_entity_poly.type
_entity_poly.pdbx_seq_one_letter_code
_entity_poly.pdbx_strand_id
1 'polypeptide(L)'
;MKINDLKIGVRLGGAFAAVLALMVLMLGVAFWQLERIADAKQTMAQTSYRAKLAKEWSQGTVTNSVSTVAKYKSIDPADEKYHDAQMKVISDKAGKLQKELESLVQSAQGKALLAEIATERAKYSAMRNEG
;
A
#
# COMPACT_ATOMS: atom_id res chain seq x y z
N MET A 1 -13.38 -34.60 -48.69
CA MET A 1 -14.49 -33.67 -48.96
C MET A 1 -13.89 -32.33 -49.22
N LYS A 2 -14.02 -31.79 -50.39
CA LYS A 2 -13.52 -30.44 -50.73
C LYS A 2 -14.58 -29.44 -50.36
N ILE A 3 -14.18 -28.32 -49.72
CA ILE A 3 -15.10 -27.24 -49.27
C ILE A 3 -15.93 -26.72 -50.46
N ASN A 4 -15.44 -26.90 -51.71
CA ASN A 4 -16.16 -26.51 -52.91
C ASN A 4 -17.40 -27.33 -53.27
N ASP A 5 -17.60 -28.52 -52.68
CA ASP A 5 -18.73 -29.41 -52.97
C ASP A 5 -19.96 -29.14 -52.07
N LEU A 6 -19.84 -28.21 -51.10
CA LEU A 6 -20.92 -27.86 -50.20
C LEU A 6 -21.87 -26.81 -50.86
N LYS A 7 -23.17 -26.97 -50.64
CA LYS A 7 -24.18 -26.00 -51.05
C LYS A 7 -23.85 -24.60 -50.54
N ILE A 8 -24.06 -23.57 -51.32
CA ILE A 8 -23.73 -22.18 -51.00
C ILE A 8 -24.25 -21.76 -49.62
N GLY A 9 -25.44 -22.19 -49.23
CA GLY A 9 -26.02 -21.88 -47.91
C GLY A 9 -25.23 -22.47 -46.74
N VAL A 10 -24.67 -23.66 -46.90
CA VAL A 10 -23.83 -24.30 -45.85
C VAL A 10 -22.50 -23.57 -45.72
N ARG A 11 -21.91 -23.14 -46.78
CA ARG A 11 -20.66 -22.37 -46.76
C ARG A 11 -20.85 -20.99 -46.11
N LEU A 12 -21.94 -20.31 -46.46
CA LEU A 12 -22.26 -19.01 -45.86
C LEU A 12 -22.60 -19.14 -44.35
N GLY A 13 -23.42 -20.14 -43.98
CA GLY A 13 -23.75 -20.45 -42.61
C GLY A 13 -22.52 -20.85 -41.76
N GLY A 14 -21.59 -21.64 -42.34
CA GLY A 14 -20.35 -22.01 -41.69
C GLY A 14 -19.41 -20.81 -41.43
N ALA A 15 -19.28 -19.90 -42.44
CA ALA A 15 -18.50 -18.70 -42.29
C ALA A 15 -19.09 -17.77 -41.19
N PHE A 16 -20.40 -17.60 -41.19
CA PHE A 16 -21.09 -16.79 -40.16
C PHE A 16 -20.95 -17.39 -38.77
N ALA A 17 -21.09 -18.72 -38.64
CA ALA A 17 -20.89 -19.42 -37.38
C ALA A 17 -19.45 -19.27 -36.84
N ALA A 18 -18.45 -19.32 -37.73
CA ALA A 18 -17.05 -19.10 -37.37
C ALA A 18 -16.82 -17.68 -36.84
N VAL A 19 -17.40 -16.67 -37.48
CA VAL A 19 -17.32 -15.26 -37.00
C VAL A 19 -17.99 -15.11 -35.64
N LEU A 20 -19.18 -15.68 -35.46
CA LEU A 20 -19.86 -15.64 -34.15
C LEU A 20 -19.05 -16.34 -33.05
N ALA A 21 -18.43 -17.50 -33.35
CA ALA A 21 -17.57 -18.19 -32.41
C ALA A 21 -16.37 -17.36 -32.00
N LEU A 22 -15.73 -16.67 -32.96
CA LEU A 22 -14.63 -15.73 -32.68
C LEU A 22 -15.09 -14.54 -31.81
N MET A 23 -16.28 -13.98 -32.06
CA MET A 23 -16.82 -12.91 -31.25
C MET A 23 -17.07 -13.37 -29.79
N VAL A 24 -17.61 -14.55 -29.60
CA VAL A 24 -17.83 -15.12 -28.25
C VAL A 24 -16.49 -15.34 -27.53
N LEU A 25 -15.47 -15.86 -28.23
CA LEU A 25 -14.12 -16.03 -27.65
C LEU A 25 -13.51 -14.68 -27.26
N MET A 26 -13.62 -13.66 -28.12
CA MET A 26 -13.13 -12.32 -27.79
C MET A 26 -13.82 -11.72 -26.56
N LEU A 27 -15.14 -11.88 -26.46
CA LEU A 27 -15.89 -11.44 -25.28
C LEU A 27 -15.44 -12.18 -24.02
N GLY A 28 -15.23 -13.48 -24.08
CA GLY A 28 -14.72 -14.26 -22.95
C GLY A 28 -13.35 -13.80 -22.47
N VAL A 29 -12.43 -13.54 -23.41
CA VAL A 29 -11.10 -13.00 -23.08
C VAL A 29 -11.20 -11.60 -22.50
N ALA A 30 -12.07 -10.75 -23.04
CA ALA A 30 -12.26 -9.38 -22.53
C ALA A 30 -12.80 -9.38 -21.09
N PHE A 31 -13.79 -10.24 -20.78
CA PHE A 31 -14.30 -10.40 -19.41
C PHE A 31 -13.22 -10.88 -18.43
N TRP A 32 -12.43 -11.87 -18.82
CA TRP A 32 -11.35 -12.38 -17.99
C TRP A 32 -10.26 -11.34 -17.73
N GLN A 33 -9.94 -10.50 -18.71
CA GLN A 33 -9.00 -9.38 -18.54
C GLN A 33 -9.56 -8.31 -17.61
N LEU A 34 -10.86 -8.01 -17.67
CA LEU A 34 -11.50 -7.03 -16.77
C LEU A 34 -11.43 -7.47 -15.30
N GLU A 35 -11.67 -8.74 -15.01
CA GLU A 35 -11.51 -9.27 -13.64
C GLU A 35 -10.07 -9.12 -13.14
N ARG A 36 -9.08 -9.46 -13.96
CA ARG A 36 -7.65 -9.31 -13.60
C ARG A 36 -7.27 -7.83 -13.34
N ILE A 37 -7.81 -6.91 -14.10
CA ILE A 37 -7.58 -5.47 -13.90
C ILE A 37 -8.23 -5.00 -12.59
N ALA A 38 -9.41 -5.49 -12.25
CA ALA A 38 -10.08 -5.15 -11.00
C ALA A 38 -9.28 -5.62 -9.77
N ASP A 39 -8.77 -6.86 -9.78
CA ASP A 39 -7.93 -7.42 -8.73
C ASP A 39 -6.59 -6.67 -8.60
N ALA A 40 -5.95 -6.36 -9.74
CA ALA A 40 -4.72 -5.58 -9.76
C ALA A 40 -4.92 -4.18 -9.17
N LYS A 41 -6.03 -3.51 -9.50
CA LYS A 41 -6.38 -2.19 -8.98
C LYS A 41 -6.57 -2.22 -7.46
N GLN A 42 -7.25 -3.23 -6.93
CA GLN A 42 -7.44 -3.39 -5.48
C GLN A 42 -6.12 -3.62 -4.77
N THR A 43 -5.25 -4.49 -5.31
CA THR A 43 -3.92 -4.76 -4.77
C THR A 43 -3.04 -3.50 -4.78
N MET A 44 -3.08 -2.73 -5.87
CA MET A 44 -2.36 -1.45 -5.97
C MET A 44 -2.86 -0.43 -4.94
N ALA A 45 -4.16 -0.32 -4.75
CA ALA A 45 -4.75 0.61 -3.77
C ALA A 45 -4.28 0.26 -2.34
N GLN A 46 -4.33 -1.02 -1.96
CA GLN A 46 -3.86 -1.48 -0.65
C GLN A 46 -2.36 -1.25 -0.46
N THR A 47 -1.55 -1.54 -1.49
CA THR A 47 -0.09 -1.33 -1.44
C THR A 47 0.25 0.15 -1.32
N SER A 48 -0.41 1.00 -2.10
CA SER A 48 -0.23 2.45 -2.04
C SER A 48 -0.64 3.02 -0.68
N TYR A 49 -1.72 2.50 -0.08
CA TYR A 49 -2.15 2.90 1.25
C TYR A 49 -1.12 2.54 2.32
N ARG A 50 -0.60 1.30 2.31
CA ARG A 50 0.50 0.89 3.23
C ARG A 50 1.75 1.74 3.05
N ALA A 51 2.13 2.04 1.82
CA ALA A 51 3.28 2.89 1.52
C ALA A 51 3.07 4.33 2.05
N LYS A 52 1.85 4.87 1.92
CA LYS A 52 1.48 6.18 2.49
C LYS A 52 1.61 6.18 4.01
N LEU A 53 1.05 5.18 4.70
CA LEU A 53 1.15 5.06 6.16
C LEU A 53 2.61 4.96 6.63
N ALA A 54 3.42 4.13 5.96
CA ALA A 54 4.85 3.98 6.26
C ALA A 54 5.61 5.30 6.07
N LYS A 55 5.31 6.04 5.01
CA LYS A 55 5.90 7.35 4.74
C LYS A 55 5.53 8.37 5.82
N GLU A 56 4.25 8.48 6.18
CA GLU A 56 3.80 9.39 7.24
C GLU A 56 4.43 9.05 8.59
N TRP A 57 4.53 7.76 8.90
CA TRP A 57 5.19 7.30 10.11
C TRP A 57 6.68 7.65 10.13
N SER A 58 7.41 7.40 9.04
CA SER A 58 8.82 7.79 8.88
C SER A 58 9.03 9.30 9.02
N GLN A 59 8.17 10.10 8.38
CA GLN A 59 8.22 11.57 8.51
C GLN A 59 8.01 12.02 9.96
N GLY A 60 7.07 11.41 10.67
CA GLY A 60 6.84 11.70 12.09
C GLY A 60 8.08 11.41 12.94
N THR A 61 8.76 10.28 12.68
CA THR A 61 9.99 9.92 13.38
C THR A 61 11.11 10.93 13.14
N VAL A 62 11.32 11.33 11.88
CA VAL A 62 12.32 12.35 11.51
C VAL A 62 11.98 13.69 12.19
N THR A 63 10.73 14.12 12.16
CA THR A 63 10.30 15.38 12.79
C THR A 63 10.54 15.34 14.29
N ASN A 64 10.26 14.21 14.96
CA ASN A 64 10.56 14.05 16.38
C ASN A 64 12.06 14.13 16.68
N SER A 65 12.90 13.53 15.85
CA SER A 65 14.37 13.66 16.00
C SER A 65 14.82 15.11 15.91
N VAL A 66 14.32 15.85 14.91
CA VAL A 66 14.65 17.29 14.76
C VAL A 66 14.17 18.08 15.96
N SER A 67 12.95 17.84 16.44
CA SER A 67 12.38 18.52 17.62
C SER A 67 13.19 18.20 18.89
N THR A 68 13.68 16.96 19.04
CA THR A 68 14.56 16.59 20.15
C THR A 68 15.85 17.40 20.14
N VAL A 69 16.51 17.51 18.98
CA VAL A 69 17.73 18.32 18.84
C VAL A 69 17.45 19.80 19.10
N ALA A 70 16.32 20.31 18.61
CA ALA A 70 15.93 21.70 18.84
C ALA A 70 15.70 21.98 20.33
N LYS A 71 15.00 21.06 21.03
CA LYS A 71 14.81 21.15 22.49
C LYS A 71 16.15 21.24 23.21
N TYR A 72 17.09 20.33 22.96
CA TYR A 72 18.40 20.33 23.63
C TYR A 72 19.28 21.54 23.31
N LYS A 73 19.03 22.23 22.21
CA LYS A 73 19.74 23.46 21.84
C LYS A 73 19.04 24.74 22.32
N SER A 74 17.83 24.64 22.79
CA SER A 74 17.09 25.79 23.30
C SER A 74 17.61 26.18 24.69
N ILE A 75 17.66 27.48 24.93
CA ILE A 75 17.97 28.09 26.23
C ILE A 75 16.69 28.60 26.91
N ASP A 76 15.61 28.70 26.13
CA ASP A 76 14.32 29.18 26.61
C ASP A 76 13.41 28.03 27.07
N PRO A 77 12.99 28.01 28.35
CA PRO A 77 12.06 26.98 28.85
C PRO A 77 10.69 26.95 28.11
N ALA A 78 10.29 28.07 27.49
CA ALA A 78 9.06 28.11 26.71
C ALA A 78 9.19 27.29 25.41
N ASP A 79 10.35 27.36 24.76
CA ASP A 79 10.67 26.55 23.56
C ASP A 79 10.75 25.08 23.89
N GLU A 80 11.36 24.70 25.02
CA GLU A 80 11.42 23.32 25.46
C GLU A 80 10.02 22.73 25.62
N LYS A 81 9.14 23.46 26.31
CA LYS A 81 7.74 23.06 26.51
C LYS A 81 6.96 22.93 25.20
N TYR A 82 7.23 23.83 24.27
CA TYR A 82 6.64 23.78 22.93
C TYR A 82 7.07 22.51 22.18
N HIS A 83 8.37 22.22 22.17
CA HIS A 83 8.90 21.02 21.51
C HIS A 83 8.40 19.73 22.16
N ASP A 84 8.30 19.65 23.46
CA ASP A 84 7.73 18.51 24.18
C ASP A 84 6.27 18.26 23.79
N ALA A 85 5.46 19.30 23.74
CA ALA A 85 4.08 19.20 23.31
C ALA A 85 3.96 18.70 21.86
N GLN A 86 4.77 19.21 20.94
CA GLN A 86 4.81 18.77 19.55
C GLN A 86 5.26 17.32 19.41
N MET A 87 6.32 16.93 20.10
CA MET A 87 6.83 15.57 20.08
C MET A 87 5.82 14.56 20.63
N LYS A 88 5.03 14.94 21.65
CA LYS A 88 3.96 14.10 22.18
C LYS A 88 2.88 13.84 21.13
N VAL A 89 2.38 14.87 20.47
CA VAL A 89 1.36 14.75 19.41
C VAL A 89 1.87 13.85 18.27
N ILE A 90 3.11 14.05 17.82
CA ILE A 90 3.70 13.25 16.76
C ILE A 90 3.92 11.81 17.19
N SER A 91 4.34 11.57 18.44
CA SER A 91 4.53 10.22 19.00
C SER A 91 3.22 9.46 19.09
N ASP A 92 2.13 10.12 19.50
CA ASP A 92 0.80 9.53 19.57
C ASP A 92 0.28 9.17 18.16
N LYS A 93 0.47 10.07 17.19
CA LYS A 93 0.15 9.80 15.78
C LYS A 93 0.97 8.63 15.25
N ALA A 94 2.28 8.62 15.48
CA ALA A 94 3.16 7.55 15.05
C ALA A 94 2.78 6.19 15.66
N GLY A 95 2.32 6.17 16.91
CA GLY A 95 1.81 4.97 17.56
C GLY A 95 0.54 4.41 16.92
N LYS A 96 -0.38 5.29 16.49
CA LYS A 96 -1.59 4.89 15.76
C LYS A 96 -1.24 4.33 14.38
N LEU A 97 -0.38 5.02 13.62
CA LEU A 97 0.07 4.58 12.30
C LEU A 97 0.79 3.22 12.35
N GLN A 98 1.61 3.01 13.38
CA GLN A 98 2.29 1.74 13.60
C GLN A 98 1.30 0.58 13.80
N LYS A 99 0.32 0.75 14.70
CA LYS A 99 -0.72 -0.27 14.94
C LYS A 99 -1.53 -0.58 13.68
N GLU A 100 -1.83 0.44 12.89
CA GLU A 100 -2.54 0.27 11.62
C GLU A 100 -1.68 -0.49 10.60
N LEU A 101 -0.39 -0.17 10.47
CA LEU A 101 0.55 -0.92 9.63
C LEU A 101 0.68 -2.38 10.08
N GLU A 102 0.78 -2.65 11.38
CA GLU A 102 0.83 -4.00 11.94
C GLU A 102 -0.40 -4.82 11.57
N SER A 103 -1.58 -4.22 11.52
CA SER A 103 -2.82 -4.88 11.11
C SER A 103 -2.88 -5.19 9.61
N LEU A 104 -2.25 -4.36 8.78
CA LEU A 104 -2.29 -4.45 7.31
C LEU A 104 -1.16 -5.29 6.72
N VAL A 105 -0.03 -5.43 7.42
CA VAL A 105 1.13 -6.18 6.96
C VAL A 105 0.98 -7.66 7.31
N GLN A 106 0.85 -8.51 6.28
CA GLN A 106 0.65 -9.94 6.46
C GLN A 106 1.92 -10.78 6.24
N SER A 107 2.92 -10.25 5.51
CA SER A 107 4.16 -10.98 5.24
C SER A 107 5.00 -11.18 6.49
N ALA A 108 5.60 -12.36 6.65
CA ALA A 108 6.49 -12.67 7.78
C ALA A 108 7.65 -11.69 7.89
N GLN A 109 8.26 -11.34 6.76
CA GLN A 109 9.35 -10.35 6.70
C GLN A 109 8.89 -8.95 7.15
N GLY A 110 7.70 -8.51 6.69
CA GLY A 110 7.15 -7.21 7.08
C GLY A 110 6.83 -7.16 8.57
N LYS A 111 6.27 -8.22 9.15
CA LYS A 111 6.01 -8.32 10.59
C LYS A 111 7.30 -8.28 11.41
N ALA A 112 8.36 -8.98 10.97
CA ALA A 112 9.66 -8.95 11.63
C ALA A 112 10.27 -7.54 11.64
N LEU A 113 10.26 -6.86 10.50
CA LEU A 113 10.74 -5.47 10.40
C LEU A 113 9.95 -4.51 11.29
N LEU A 114 8.62 -4.62 11.33
CA LEU A 114 7.80 -3.79 12.22
C LEU A 114 8.10 -4.04 13.71
N ALA A 115 8.35 -5.28 14.12
CA ALA A 115 8.74 -5.62 15.49
C ALA A 115 10.12 -5.06 15.85
N GLU A 116 11.09 -5.14 14.94
CA GLU A 116 12.42 -4.54 15.12
C GLU A 116 12.33 -3.02 15.30
N ILE A 117 11.59 -2.35 14.42
CA ILE A 117 11.35 -0.91 14.51
C ILE A 117 10.64 -0.54 15.81
N ALA A 118 9.65 -1.32 16.26
CA ALA A 118 8.97 -1.08 17.53
C ALA A 118 9.94 -1.12 18.70
N THR A 119 10.86 -2.08 18.69
CA THR A 119 11.90 -2.23 19.71
C THR A 119 12.86 -1.04 19.74
N GLU A 120 13.38 -0.63 18.60
CA GLU A 120 14.28 0.53 18.49
C GLU A 120 13.59 1.84 18.88
N ARG A 121 12.31 2.00 18.51
CA ARG A 121 11.51 3.15 18.91
C ARG A 121 11.30 3.20 20.44
N ALA A 122 11.07 2.06 21.08
CA ALA A 122 10.94 1.99 22.55
C ALA A 122 12.24 2.42 23.24
N LYS A 123 13.40 1.93 22.76
CA LYS A 123 14.72 2.33 23.27
C LYS A 123 14.96 3.84 23.12
N TYR A 124 14.68 4.39 21.91
CA TYR A 124 14.82 5.82 21.68
C TYR A 124 13.93 6.67 22.59
N SER A 125 12.68 6.22 22.78
CA SER A 125 11.74 6.94 23.65
C SER A 125 12.16 6.92 25.12
N ALA A 126 12.73 5.80 25.59
CA ALA A 126 13.29 5.69 26.95
C ALA A 126 14.45 6.66 27.15
N MET A 127 15.47 6.62 26.26
CA MET A 127 16.61 7.53 26.32
C MET A 127 16.21 9.01 26.27
N ARG A 128 15.23 9.34 25.44
CA ARG A 128 14.73 10.73 25.34
C ARG A 128 14.06 11.21 26.63
N ASN A 129 13.38 10.32 27.36
CA ASN A 129 12.65 10.70 28.57
C ASN A 129 13.56 10.74 29.83
N GLU A 130 14.76 10.16 29.75
CA GLU A 130 15.75 10.19 30.82
C GLU A 130 16.63 11.47 30.82
N GLY A 131 16.68 12.19 29.70
CA GLY A 131 17.43 13.44 29.53
C GLY A 131 16.52 14.67 29.56
#